data_4b0790dd3a05e542da40bd340c51ca66
#
_entry.id   4b0790dd3a05e542da40bd340c51ca66
#
_cell.length_a   1.000
_cell.length_b   1.000
_cell.length_c   1.000
_cell.angle_alpha   90.00
_cell.angle_beta   90.00
_cell.angle_gamma   90.00
#
_symmetry.space_group_name_H-M   'P 1'
#
loop_
_entity.id
_entity.type
_entity.pdbx_description
1 polymer ?
#
loop_
_entity_poly.entity_id
_entity_poly.type
_entity_poly.pdbx_seq_one_letter_code
_entity_poly.pdbx_strand_id
1 'polypeptide(L)'
;RNFYFRITDKGYEEIDPEASYFIYVDDQSGWGDLALYISGAGDNNEDWPGLEPAGTKEINGVVYKYFETDVELMNQSLKLTFNNNKQEDDPGLVLSFVKNIIFSRDFYFSITPDKCEEIDPATHGTSYSLYVEDNTGWGALALYSYGDVELGGGWPGIQVSETKEINGTTYKCFHLTPACTNKNVNLIFNNNNGGSQLKDYNLTIDRDYYL
;
A
#
# COMPACT_ATOMS: atom_id res chain seq x y z
N ARG A 1 -25.63 16.82 15.54
CA ARG A 1 -24.61 16.37 14.58
C ARG A 1 -25.19 16.47 13.18
N ASN A 2 -24.50 17.13 12.26
CA ASN A 2 -24.86 17.13 10.86
C ASN A 2 -24.32 15.83 10.23
N PHE A 3 -25.09 15.28 9.30
CA PHE A 3 -24.67 14.13 8.49
C PHE A 3 -24.63 14.60 7.04
N TYR A 4 -23.57 14.25 6.34
CA TYR A 4 -23.37 14.56 4.94
C TYR A 4 -23.30 13.25 4.16
N PHE A 5 -24.04 13.19 3.06
CA PHE A 5 -24.13 12.01 2.22
C PHE A 5 -23.83 12.36 0.78
N ARG A 6 -23.05 11.51 0.15
CA ARG A 6 -22.87 11.50 -1.30
C ARG A 6 -23.80 10.46 -1.89
N ILE A 7 -24.53 10.84 -2.95
CA ILE A 7 -25.41 9.93 -3.70
C ILE A 7 -24.70 9.59 -5.02
N THR A 8 -24.55 8.30 -5.31
CA THR A 8 -23.93 7.78 -6.52
C THR A 8 -24.92 6.83 -7.21
N ASP A 9 -24.58 6.39 -8.41
CA ASP A 9 -25.31 5.34 -9.15
C ASP A 9 -25.30 3.98 -8.43
N LYS A 10 -24.43 3.80 -7.44
CA LYS A 10 -24.29 2.59 -6.60
C LYS A 10 -24.97 2.71 -5.23
N GLY A 11 -25.54 3.88 -4.91
CA GLY A 11 -26.19 4.13 -3.62
C GLY A 11 -25.76 5.44 -2.97
N TYR A 12 -25.71 5.43 -1.65
CA TYR A 12 -25.26 6.58 -0.87
C TYR A 12 -24.15 6.15 0.10
N GLU A 13 -23.25 7.08 0.39
CA GLU A 13 -22.21 6.94 1.41
C GLU A 13 -22.20 8.16 2.34
N GLU A 14 -21.95 7.94 3.63
CA GLU A 14 -21.71 9.05 4.56
C GLU A 14 -20.32 9.61 4.26
N ILE A 15 -20.21 10.93 4.12
CA ILE A 15 -18.97 11.64 3.85
C ILE A 15 -18.69 12.64 4.96
N ASP A 16 -17.40 12.90 5.20
CA ASP A 16 -16.96 14.04 5.99
C ASP A 16 -16.57 15.17 5.03
N PRO A 17 -17.29 16.29 5.00
CA PRO A 17 -16.96 17.39 4.09
C PRO A 17 -15.68 18.14 4.49
N GLU A 18 -15.17 17.90 5.70
CA GLU A 18 -13.89 18.44 6.17
C GLU A 18 -12.73 17.44 6.00
N ALA A 19 -13.02 16.26 5.44
CA ALA A 19 -11.98 15.27 5.18
C ALA A 19 -11.02 15.75 4.10
N SER A 20 -9.77 15.90 4.45
CA SER A 20 -8.69 16.10 3.47
C SER A 20 -8.34 14.74 2.85
N TYR A 21 -8.19 14.73 1.52
CA TYR A 21 -7.64 13.57 0.82
C TYR A 21 -6.22 13.87 0.39
N PHE A 22 -5.43 12.80 0.32
CA PHE A 22 -4.01 12.90 0.05
C PHE A 22 -3.63 12.13 -1.20
N ILE A 23 -2.61 12.62 -1.87
CA ILE A 23 -1.91 11.89 -2.92
C ILE A 23 -0.56 11.47 -2.35
N TYR A 24 -0.37 10.17 -2.19
CA TYR A 24 0.83 9.55 -1.66
C TYR A 24 1.70 9.03 -2.80
N VAL A 25 3.00 9.29 -2.74
CA VAL A 25 3.96 8.90 -3.78
C VAL A 25 5.14 8.17 -3.17
N ASP A 26 5.32 6.90 -3.55
CA ASP A 26 6.59 6.20 -3.39
C ASP A 26 7.53 6.68 -4.50
N ASP A 27 8.41 7.63 -4.15
CA ASP A 27 9.28 8.30 -5.08
C ASP A 27 10.62 7.55 -5.24
N GLN A 28 10.68 6.71 -6.25
CA GLN A 28 11.87 6.01 -6.71
C GLN A 28 12.40 6.61 -8.03
N SER A 29 11.99 7.83 -8.40
CA SER A 29 12.33 8.50 -9.65
C SER A 29 13.81 8.84 -9.80
N GLY A 30 14.48 9.09 -8.67
CA GLY A 30 15.85 9.63 -8.66
C GLY A 30 15.94 11.11 -9.07
N TRP A 31 14.81 11.82 -9.14
CA TRP A 31 14.79 13.22 -9.58
C TRP A 31 15.34 14.21 -8.56
N GLY A 32 15.46 13.83 -7.30
CA GLY A 32 15.81 14.68 -6.17
C GLY A 32 14.58 15.35 -5.60
N ASP A 33 14.07 16.38 -6.26
CA ASP A 33 12.86 17.07 -5.88
C ASP A 33 11.64 16.52 -6.65
N LEU A 34 10.46 16.59 -6.03
CA LEU A 34 9.22 16.14 -6.62
C LEU A 34 8.17 17.25 -6.44
N ALA A 35 7.46 17.57 -7.51
CA ALA A 35 6.29 18.43 -7.46
C ALA A 35 5.10 17.78 -8.17
N LEU A 36 3.89 18.20 -7.79
CA LEU A 36 2.64 17.73 -8.35
C LEU A 36 1.86 18.91 -8.93
N TYR A 37 1.74 18.95 -10.24
CA TYR A 37 0.86 19.87 -10.93
C TYR A 37 -0.49 19.22 -11.19
N ILE A 38 -1.57 19.89 -10.75
CA ILE A 38 -2.96 19.43 -10.88
C ILE A 38 -3.66 20.30 -11.89
N SER A 39 -4.26 19.70 -12.92
CA SER A 39 -5.05 20.40 -13.92
C SER A 39 -6.35 19.65 -14.21
N GLY A 40 -7.38 20.36 -14.72
CA GLY A 40 -8.69 19.77 -15.04
C GLY A 40 -9.84 20.67 -14.65
N ALA A 41 -11.02 20.08 -14.40
CA ALA A 41 -12.21 20.82 -14.01
C ALA A 41 -12.07 21.33 -12.57
N GLY A 42 -11.95 22.64 -12.43
CA GLY A 42 -11.66 23.34 -11.18
C GLY A 42 -10.18 23.70 -11.13
N ASP A 43 -9.91 24.93 -11.53
CA ASP A 43 -8.55 25.50 -11.50
C ASP A 43 -8.06 25.57 -10.06
N ASN A 44 -7.40 24.52 -9.58
CA ASN A 44 -6.46 24.66 -8.50
C ASN A 44 -5.19 25.24 -9.09
N ASN A 45 -5.21 26.55 -9.17
CA ASN A 45 -4.19 27.37 -9.79
C ASN A 45 -2.97 27.49 -8.88
N GLU A 46 -2.34 26.37 -8.56
CA GLU A 46 -0.93 26.44 -8.27
C GLU A 46 -0.23 26.68 -9.62
N ASP A 47 0.55 27.75 -9.70
CA ASP A 47 1.43 27.99 -10.84
C ASP A 47 2.37 26.79 -11.01
N TRP A 48 2.79 26.52 -12.25
CA TRP A 48 3.82 25.52 -12.49
C TRP A 48 5.09 25.82 -11.66
N PRO A 49 5.72 24.81 -11.03
CA PRO A 49 5.61 23.36 -11.20
C PRO A 49 4.54 22.67 -10.32
N GLY A 50 3.76 23.41 -9.56
CA GLY A 50 2.68 22.92 -8.73
C GLY A 50 3.06 22.74 -7.26
N LEU A 51 2.35 21.87 -6.57
CA LEU A 51 2.50 21.61 -5.14
C LEU A 51 3.81 20.90 -4.84
N GLU A 52 4.49 21.32 -3.78
CA GLU A 52 5.56 20.54 -3.15
C GLU A 52 4.96 19.53 -2.15
N PRO A 53 5.65 18.41 -1.86
CA PRO A 53 5.19 17.48 -0.83
C PRO A 53 5.04 18.19 0.53
N ALA A 54 3.90 18.03 1.17
CA ALA A 54 3.64 18.55 2.52
C ALA A 54 4.46 17.82 3.60
N GLY A 55 4.95 16.62 3.29
CA GLY A 55 5.78 15.82 4.18
C GLY A 55 5.96 14.39 3.70
N THR A 56 6.33 13.53 4.64
CA THR A 56 6.45 12.09 4.40
C THR A 56 5.62 11.30 5.41
N LYS A 57 5.15 10.11 4.99
CA LYS A 57 4.41 9.18 5.85
C LYS A 57 4.83 7.75 5.53
N GLU A 58 5.14 6.99 6.55
CA GLU A 58 5.40 5.56 6.41
C GLU A 58 4.08 4.78 6.46
N ILE A 59 3.85 3.94 5.44
CA ILE A 59 2.69 3.05 5.34
C ILE A 59 3.20 1.68 4.90
N ASN A 60 2.98 0.66 5.71
CA ASN A 60 3.39 -0.73 5.45
C ASN A 60 4.90 -0.88 5.09
N GLY A 61 5.77 -0.12 5.78
CA GLY A 61 7.22 -0.17 5.57
C GLY A 61 7.72 0.64 4.36
N VAL A 62 6.84 1.32 3.64
CA VAL A 62 7.19 2.23 2.55
C VAL A 62 7.03 3.67 3.00
N VAL A 63 8.03 4.50 2.73
CA VAL A 63 7.98 5.94 3.01
C VAL A 63 7.45 6.67 1.79
N TYR A 64 6.25 7.21 1.91
CA TYR A 64 5.61 8.01 0.87
C TYR A 64 5.84 9.49 1.11
N LYS A 65 6.16 10.25 0.08
CA LYS A 65 5.90 11.70 0.04
C LYS A 65 4.40 11.90 -0.12
N TYR A 66 3.80 12.89 0.57
CA TYR A 66 2.37 13.14 0.39
C TYR A 66 2.09 14.59 0.04
N PHE A 67 1.06 14.78 -0.76
CA PHE A 67 0.51 16.06 -1.17
C PHE A 67 -0.87 16.20 -0.55
N GLU A 68 -1.09 17.30 0.13
CA GLU A 68 -2.40 17.67 0.66
C GLU A 68 -3.17 18.40 -0.44
N THR A 69 -4.39 17.95 -0.70
CA THR A 69 -5.22 18.50 -1.77
C THR A 69 -6.44 19.17 -1.20
N ASP A 70 -6.95 20.17 -1.91
CA ASP A 70 -8.13 20.90 -1.50
C ASP A 70 -9.39 20.00 -1.61
N VAL A 71 -10.27 20.12 -0.61
CA VAL A 71 -11.58 19.45 -0.59
C VAL A 71 -12.47 19.84 -1.78
N GLU A 72 -12.26 21.03 -2.36
CA GLU A 72 -12.98 21.50 -3.55
C GLU A 72 -12.73 20.64 -4.79
N LEU A 73 -11.63 19.87 -4.82
CA LEU A 73 -11.31 18.94 -5.90
C LEU A 73 -12.10 17.64 -5.87
N MET A 74 -12.85 17.40 -4.81
CA MET A 74 -13.60 16.15 -4.67
C MET A 74 -14.61 15.94 -5.80
N ASN A 75 -14.63 14.71 -6.33
CA ASN A 75 -15.47 14.26 -7.45
C ASN A 75 -15.20 14.97 -8.77
N GLN A 76 -14.11 15.70 -8.88
CA GLN A 76 -13.71 16.30 -10.13
C GLN A 76 -12.79 15.37 -10.92
N SER A 77 -12.87 15.49 -12.24
CA SER A 77 -11.94 14.80 -13.14
C SER A 77 -10.66 15.63 -13.22
N LEU A 78 -9.58 15.09 -12.68
CA LEU A 78 -8.29 15.78 -12.58
C LEU A 78 -7.25 15.06 -13.43
N LYS A 79 -6.32 15.83 -13.97
CA LYS A 79 -5.08 15.34 -14.56
C LYS A 79 -3.93 15.66 -13.63
N LEU A 80 -3.24 14.63 -13.17
CA LEU A 80 -2.05 14.77 -12.35
C LEU A 80 -0.80 14.73 -13.21
N THR A 81 0.13 15.64 -12.95
CA THR A 81 1.46 15.64 -13.59
C THR A 81 2.51 15.77 -12.51
N PHE A 82 3.25 14.70 -12.29
CA PHE A 82 4.42 14.72 -11.42
C PHE A 82 5.63 15.21 -12.21
N ASN A 83 6.46 16.01 -11.59
CA ASN A 83 7.64 16.58 -12.21
C ASN A 83 8.77 16.74 -11.18
N ASN A 84 9.97 17.05 -11.66
CA ASN A 84 11.15 17.22 -10.83
C ASN A 84 11.33 18.64 -10.28
N ASN A 85 10.24 19.33 -10.03
CA ASN A 85 10.17 20.69 -9.46
C ASN A 85 10.96 21.74 -10.25
N LYS A 86 11.01 21.62 -11.58
CA LYS A 86 11.67 22.57 -12.46
C LYS A 86 10.68 23.34 -13.31
N GLN A 87 11.08 24.54 -13.72
CA GLN A 87 10.27 25.39 -14.59
C GLN A 87 10.13 24.78 -16.00
N GLU A 88 9.09 25.16 -16.73
CA GLU A 88 8.78 24.61 -18.06
C GLU A 88 9.90 24.82 -19.10
N ASP A 89 10.67 25.89 -18.95
CA ASP A 89 11.78 26.24 -19.83
C ASP A 89 13.13 25.65 -19.39
N ASP A 90 13.18 24.94 -18.27
CA ASP A 90 14.41 24.28 -17.81
C ASP A 90 14.70 23.04 -18.68
N PRO A 91 15.87 22.96 -19.35
CA PRO A 91 16.22 21.80 -20.17
C PRO A 91 16.39 20.50 -19.40
N GLY A 92 16.45 20.57 -18.07
CA GLY A 92 16.49 19.40 -17.19
C GLY A 92 15.13 19.01 -16.62
N LEU A 93 14.03 19.57 -17.13
CA LEU A 93 12.68 19.18 -16.73
C LEU A 93 12.40 17.72 -17.07
N VAL A 94 11.92 16.96 -16.08
CA VAL A 94 11.45 15.59 -16.24
C VAL A 94 10.02 15.51 -15.77
N LEU A 95 9.19 14.84 -16.55
CA LEU A 95 7.75 14.69 -16.32
C LEU A 95 7.34 13.23 -16.27
N SER A 96 6.37 12.94 -15.41
CA SER A 96 5.63 11.68 -15.43
C SER A 96 4.14 11.96 -15.34
N PHE A 97 3.37 11.42 -16.27
CA PHE A 97 1.95 11.69 -16.36
C PHE A 97 1.12 10.56 -15.80
N VAL A 98 0.12 10.93 -15.02
CA VAL A 98 -0.95 10.04 -14.62
C VAL A 98 -2.16 10.31 -15.50
N LYS A 99 -2.93 9.28 -15.78
CA LYS A 99 -4.23 9.41 -16.45
C LYS A 99 -5.17 10.28 -15.61
N ASN A 100 -6.22 10.81 -16.25
CA ASN A 100 -7.28 11.49 -15.53
C ASN A 100 -7.84 10.59 -14.44
N ILE A 101 -7.95 11.14 -13.25
CA ILE A 101 -8.58 10.48 -12.09
C ILE A 101 -9.85 11.24 -11.70
N ILE A 102 -10.80 10.54 -11.08
CA ILE A 102 -11.88 11.18 -10.34
C ILE A 102 -11.44 11.20 -8.88
N PHE A 103 -11.18 12.39 -8.34
CA PHE A 103 -10.67 12.53 -6.99
C PHE A 103 -11.76 12.26 -5.96
N SER A 104 -11.76 11.08 -5.35
CA SER A 104 -12.82 10.63 -4.43
C SER A 104 -12.30 9.87 -3.19
N ARG A 105 -10.99 9.73 -3.07
CA ARG A 105 -10.29 8.99 -2.01
C ARG A 105 -8.82 9.37 -1.98
N ASP A 106 -8.08 8.86 -1.02
CA ASP A 106 -6.63 8.86 -1.10
C ASP A 106 -6.14 8.06 -2.31
N PHE A 107 -5.11 8.58 -2.97
CA PHE A 107 -4.45 7.93 -4.09
C PHE A 107 -3.01 7.62 -3.75
N TYR A 108 -2.53 6.48 -4.23
CA TYR A 108 -1.17 6.02 -4.02
C TYR A 108 -0.51 5.73 -5.36
N PHE A 109 0.66 6.30 -5.57
CA PHE A 109 1.43 6.13 -6.80
C PHE A 109 2.84 5.66 -6.48
N SER A 110 3.42 4.88 -7.38
CA SER A 110 4.85 4.62 -7.44
C SER A 110 5.41 5.29 -8.68
N ILE A 111 6.49 6.05 -8.50
CA ILE A 111 7.21 6.72 -9.58
C ILE A 111 8.62 6.18 -9.64
N THR A 112 8.98 5.59 -10.78
CA THR A 112 10.34 5.18 -11.13
C THR A 112 10.85 6.03 -12.28
N PRO A 113 12.15 5.95 -12.68
CA PRO A 113 12.65 6.69 -13.84
C PRO A 113 11.83 6.45 -15.12
N ASP A 114 11.23 5.27 -15.27
CA ASP A 114 10.61 4.83 -16.52
C ASP A 114 9.07 4.87 -16.48
N LYS A 115 8.45 4.92 -15.31
CA LYS A 115 6.98 4.86 -15.20
C LYS A 115 6.42 5.53 -13.95
N CYS A 116 5.14 5.90 -14.06
CA CYS A 116 4.29 6.26 -12.93
C CYS A 116 3.02 5.39 -12.99
N GLU A 117 2.70 4.73 -11.89
CA GLU A 117 1.52 3.87 -11.80
C GLU A 117 0.80 4.03 -10.48
N GLU A 118 -0.52 3.89 -10.51
CA GLU A 118 -1.31 3.78 -9.29
C GLU A 118 -1.07 2.41 -8.67
N ILE A 119 -0.90 2.38 -7.35
CA ILE A 119 -0.59 1.19 -6.57
C ILE A 119 -1.60 1.00 -5.43
N ASP A 120 -1.73 -0.23 -4.97
CA ASP A 120 -2.43 -0.54 -3.73
C ASP A 120 -1.40 -0.59 -2.59
N PRO A 121 -1.44 0.33 -1.61
CA PRO A 121 -0.47 0.37 -0.52
C PRO A 121 -0.51 -0.89 0.37
N ALA A 122 -1.60 -1.67 0.34
CA ALA A 122 -1.68 -2.93 1.07
C ALA A 122 -0.81 -4.04 0.46
N THR A 123 -0.49 -3.92 -0.83
CA THR A 123 0.30 -4.93 -1.58
C THR A 123 1.64 -4.39 -2.07
N HIS A 124 1.87 -3.08 -1.94
CA HIS A 124 3.11 -2.41 -2.34
C HIS A 124 4.10 -2.32 -1.17
N GLY A 125 5.39 -2.56 -1.44
CA GLY A 125 6.48 -2.39 -0.49
C GLY A 125 7.21 -3.68 -0.12
N THR A 126 7.97 -3.63 0.97
CA THR A 126 8.75 -4.78 1.45
C THR A 126 7.82 -5.83 2.04
N SER A 127 7.93 -7.04 1.54
CA SER A 127 7.28 -8.23 2.09
C SER A 127 8.32 -9.22 2.60
N TYR A 128 7.95 -9.98 3.60
CA TYR A 128 8.79 -11.03 4.18
C TYR A 128 8.13 -12.39 4.04
N SER A 129 8.92 -13.44 4.22
CA SER A 129 8.45 -14.81 4.17
C SER A 129 8.74 -15.55 5.47
N LEU A 130 7.83 -16.45 5.81
CA LEU A 130 8.06 -17.45 6.85
C LEU A 130 8.40 -18.77 6.17
N TYR A 131 9.58 -19.31 6.48
CA TYR A 131 10.07 -20.61 6.03
C TYR A 131 9.90 -21.58 7.19
N VAL A 132 9.03 -22.57 7.02
CA VAL A 132 8.64 -23.51 8.09
C VAL A 132 9.10 -24.91 7.74
N GLU A 133 9.95 -25.52 8.57
CA GLU A 133 10.26 -26.94 8.50
C GLU A 133 9.11 -27.74 9.14
N ASP A 134 8.23 -28.30 8.29
CA ASP A 134 7.03 -28.97 8.77
C ASP A 134 7.28 -30.42 9.16
N ASN A 135 7.45 -30.65 10.43
CA ASN A 135 7.58 -31.97 11.03
C ASN A 135 6.30 -32.50 11.72
N THR A 136 5.14 -31.85 11.45
CA THR A 136 3.87 -32.19 12.10
C THR A 136 3.25 -33.50 11.62
N GLY A 137 3.61 -33.94 10.40
CA GLY A 137 2.96 -35.05 9.72
C GLY A 137 1.54 -34.73 9.21
N TRP A 138 1.12 -33.47 9.25
CA TRP A 138 -0.15 -33.05 8.67
C TRP A 138 -0.07 -33.07 7.14
N GLY A 139 -1.12 -33.47 6.47
CA GLY A 139 -1.12 -33.50 5.00
C GLY A 139 -1.11 -32.10 4.38
N ALA A 140 -1.58 -31.09 5.11
CA ALA A 140 -1.60 -29.68 4.72
C ALA A 140 -1.24 -28.81 5.91
N LEU A 141 -0.67 -27.63 5.63
CA LEU A 141 -0.33 -26.62 6.62
C LEU A 141 -0.95 -25.29 6.20
N ALA A 142 -1.57 -24.59 7.14
CA ALA A 142 -2.05 -23.23 6.98
C ALA A 142 -1.56 -22.35 8.12
N LEU A 143 -1.52 -21.06 7.89
CA LEU A 143 -1.08 -20.06 8.83
C LEU A 143 -2.19 -19.04 9.05
N TYR A 144 -2.73 -19.01 10.25
CA TYR A 144 -3.62 -17.94 10.71
C TYR A 144 -2.85 -16.96 11.56
N SER A 145 -3.20 -15.69 11.47
CA SER A 145 -2.66 -14.66 12.36
C SER A 145 -3.75 -13.77 12.94
N TYR A 146 -3.44 -13.20 14.08
CA TYR A 146 -4.23 -12.15 14.72
C TYR A 146 -3.31 -11.19 15.48
N GLY A 147 -3.83 -10.05 15.91
CA GLY A 147 -3.07 -8.96 16.51
C GLY A 147 -3.12 -7.74 15.62
N ASP A 148 -1.95 -7.18 15.29
CA ASP A 148 -1.90 -5.98 14.44
C ASP A 148 -2.39 -6.24 13.01
N VAL A 149 -2.26 -7.49 12.52
CA VAL A 149 -2.71 -7.91 11.17
C VAL A 149 -3.32 -9.30 11.24
N GLU A 150 -4.45 -9.49 10.55
CA GLU A 150 -5.06 -10.78 10.27
C GLU A 150 -4.73 -11.21 8.84
N LEU A 151 -4.06 -12.35 8.69
CA LEU A 151 -3.70 -12.92 7.39
C LEU A 151 -4.81 -13.84 6.87
N GLY A 152 -5.19 -13.63 5.60
CA GLY A 152 -6.13 -14.51 4.91
C GLY A 152 -7.61 -14.30 5.23
N GLY A 153 -7.96 -13.25 6.01
CA GLY A 153 -9.34 -12.82 6.22
C GLY A 153 -10.21 -13.81 6.99
N GLY A 154 -9.63 -14.70 7.82
CA GLY A 154 -10.34 -15.64 8.65
C GLY A 154 -9.67 -17.00 8.72
N TRP A 155 -10.15 -17.84 9.65
CA TRP A 155 -9.68 -19.22 9.84
C TRP A 155 -9.95 -20.08 8.60
N PRO A 156 -9.02 -20.95 8.16
CA PRO A 156 -7.72 -21.32 8.75
C PRO A 156 -6.54 -20.41 8.38
N GLY A 157 -6.76 -19.27 7.72
CA GLY A 157 -5.73 -18.34 7.31
C GLY A 157 -5.17 -18.63 5.92
N ILE A 158 -3.92 -18.18 5.67
CA ILE A 158 -3.25 -18.35 4.39
C ILE A 158 -2.67 -19.74 4.22
N GLN A 159 -2.59 -20.16 2.95
CA GLN A 159 -2.02 -21.44 2.55
C GLN A 159 -0.52 -21.32 2.30
N VAL A 160 0.18 -22.46 2.27
CA VAL A 160 1.56 -22.54 1.78
C VAL A 160 1.64 -21.96 0.37
N SER A 161 2.49 -20.95 0.19
CA SER A 161 2.68 -20.27 -1.10
C SER A 161 3.55 -21.10 -2.04
N GLU A 162 4.63 -21.67 -1.50
CA GLU A 162 5.56 -22.54 -2.22
C GLU A 162 6.31 -23.48 -1.26
N THR A 163 7.06 -24.41 -1.82
CA THR A 163 8.00 -25.26 -1.07
C THR A 163 9.41 -25.00 -1.60
N LYS A 164 10.37 -24.81 -0.69
CA LYS A 164 11.76 -24.46 -1.04
C LYS A 164 12.73 -25.36 -0.30
N GLU A 165 13.76 -25.85 -1.00
CA GLU A 165 14.87 -26.57 -0.40
C GLU A 165 16.03 -25.58 -0.10
N ILE A 166 16.49 -25.58 1.15
CA ILE A 166 17.58 -24.73 1.61
C ILE A 166 18.54 -25.61 2.42
N ASN A 167 19.78 -25.75 1.95
CA ASN A 167 20.82 -26.57 2.60
C ASN A 167 20.40 -28.02 2.91
N GLY A 168 19.58 -28.62 2.03
CA GLY A 168 19.09 -29.99 2.20
C GLY A 168 17.87 -30.14 3.10
N THR A 169 17.33 -29.04 3.63
CA THR A 169 16.05 -29.00 4.38
C THR A 169 14.94 -28.45 3.52
N THR A 170 13.79 -29.09 3.52
CA THR A 170 12.61 -28.65 2.79
C THR A 170 11.75 -27.77 3.68
N TYR A 171 11.52 -26.53 3.25
CA TYR A 171 10.67 -25.55 3.94
C TYR A 171 9.37 -25.32 3.18
N LYS A 172 8.26 -25.20 3.91
CA LYS A 172 7.01 -24.64 3.44
C LYS A 172 7.06 -23.13 3.63
N CYS A 173 6.80 -22.37 2.57
CA CYS A 173 6.93 -20.91 2.59
C CYS A 173 5.56 -20.25 2.62
N PHE A 174 5.42 -19.24 3.48
CA PHE A 174 4.27 -18.35 3.53
C PHE A 174 4.75 -16.94 3.17
N HIS A 175 4.32 -16.41 2.04
CA HIS A 175 4.60 -15.04 1.66
C HIS A 175 3.64 -14.10 2.39
N LEU A 176 4.20 -13.18 3.16
CA LEU A 176 3.43 -12.20 3.91
C LEU A 176 3.24 -10.94 3.06
N THR A 177 2.11 -10.28 3.22
CA THR A 177 1.88 -9.00 2.54
C THR A 177 2.71 -7.88 3.18
N PRO A 178 3.02 -6.78 2.46
CA PRO A 178 3.71 -5.62 3.02
C PRO A 178 3.01 -5.03 4.26
N ALA A 179 1.69 -5.18 4.37
CA ALA A 179 0.92 -4.77 5.55
C ALA A 179 1.39 -5.40 6.86
N CYS A 180 2.11 -6.53 6.79
CA CYS A 180 2.67 -7.21 7.96
C CYS A 180 4.01 -6.62 8.43
N THR A 181 4.68 -5.80 7.62
CA THR A 181 6.02 -5.26 7.93
C THR A 181 5.98 -4.41 9.19
N ASN A 182 6.90 -4.70 10.11
CA ASN A 182 7.00 -4.09 11.44
C ASN A 182 5.76 -4.25 12.33
N LYS A 183 4.89 -5.23 12.04
CA LYS A 183 3.71 -5.55 12.84
C LYS A 183 3.98 -6.69 13.82
N ASN A 184 3.37 -6.58 15.00
CA ASN A 184 3.39 -7.65 15.99
C ASN A 184 2.17 -8.54 15.79
N VAL A 185 2.41 -9.79 15.47
CA VAL A 185 1.35 -10.77 15.14
C VAL A 185 1.47 -12.02 15.99
N ASN A 186 0.34 -12.63 16.30
CA ASN A 186 0.29 -13.96 16.85
C ASN A 186 0.00 -14.94 15.73
N LEU A 187 0.88 -15.90 15.52
CA LEU A 187 0.82 -16.88 14.46
C LEU A 187 0.27 -18.21 15.01
N ILE A 188 -0.65 -18.82 14.31
CA ILE A 188 -1.18 -20.15 14.59
C ILE A 188 -1.03 -21.03 13.35
N PHE A 189 -0.10 -21.99 13.42
CA PHE A 189 -0.01 -23.03 12.40
C PHE A 189 -1.08 -24.09 12.65
N ASN A 190 -1.79 -24.51 11.60
CA ASN A 190 -2.87 -25.46 11.68
C ASN A 190 -2.89 -26.41 10.46
N ASN A 191 -3.64 -27.49 10.56
CA ASN A 191 -3.71 -28.51 9.52
C ASN A 191 -4.70 -28.19 8.38
N ASN A 192 -5.00 -26.91 8.18
CA ASN A 192 -5.86 -26.40 7.12
C ASN A 192 -7.32 -26.87 7.13
N ASN A 193 -7.76 -27.57 8.16
CA ASN A 193 -9.15 -28.03 8.28
C ASN A 193 -9.75 -27.79 9.68
N GLY A 194 -9.01 -27.10 10.55
CA GLY A 194 -9.45 -26.73 11.89
C GLY A 194 -9.42 -27.85 12.94
N GLY A 195 -8.97 -29.06 12.57
CA GLY A 195 -8.94 -30.19 13.49
C GLY A 195 -7.71 -30.24 14.40
N SER A 196 -6.60 -29.62 14.00
CA SER A 196 -5.34 -29.58 14.76
C SER A 196 -4.63 -28.25 14.53
N GLN A 197 -4.07 -27.71 15.60
CA GLN A 197 -3.29 -26.48 15.58
C GLN A 197 -2.15 -26.54 16.59
N LEU A 198 -1.10 -25.74 16.34
CA LEU A 198 -0.03 -25.51 17.32
C LEU A 198 -0.42 -24.37 18.26
N LYS A 199 0.35 -24.24 19.35
CA LYS A 199 0.25 -23.11 20.25
C LYS A 199 0.68 -21.83 19.53
N ASP A 200 0.08 -20.71 19.91
CA ASP A 200 0.36 -19.40 19.38
C ASP A 200 1.85 -19.03 19.50
N TYR A 201 2.39 -18.45 18.44
CA TYR A 201 3.74 -17.94 18.40
C TYR A 201 3.71 -16.44 18.08
N ASN A 202 4.16 -15.61 19.03
CA ASN A 202 4.19 -14.17 18.86
C ASN A 202 5.47 -13.73 18.14
N LEU A 203 5.35 -12.85 17.13
CA LEU A 203 6.45 -12.42 16.30
C LEU A 203 6.23 -11.00 15.77
N THR A 204 7.28 -10.18 15.74
CA THR A 204 7.31 -8.94 14.95
C THR A 204 7.91 -9.23 13.59
N ILE A 205 7.19 -8.91 12.53
CA ILE A 205 7.60 -9.23 11.15
C ILE A 205 8.52 -8.12 10.62
N ASP A 206 9.82 -8.27 10.83
CA ASP A 206 10.86 -7.31 10.43
C ASP A 206 11.92 -7.90 9.48
N ARG A 207 11.80 -9.19 9.15
CA ARG A 207 12.71 -9.94 8.27
C ARG A 207 12.07 -11.25 7.82
N ASP A 208 12.76 -12.01 6.97
CA ASP A 208 12.44 -13.42 6.74
C ASP A 208 12.73 -14.25 7.98
N TYR A 209 11.85 -15.21 8.28
CA TYR A 209 11.99 -16.12 9.42
C TYR A 209 12.06 -17.55 8.98
N TYR A 210 12.90 -18.32 9.67
CA TYR A 210 13.06 -19.77 9.53
C TYR A 210 12.63 -20.41 10.84
N LEU A 211 11.56 -21.20 10.80
CA LEU A 211 10.87 -21.80 11.96
C LEU A 211 10.86 -23.32 11.88
#